data_eeb16a59097b929b45c24c76d6a6233f
#
_entry.id   eeb16a59097b929b45c24c76d6a6233f
#
_cell.length_a   1.000
_cell.length_b   1.000
_cell.length_c   1.000
_cell.angle_alpha   90.00
_cell.angle_beta   90.00
_cell.angle_gamma   90.00
#
_symmetry.space_group_name_H-M   'P 1'
#
loop_
_entity.id
_entity.type
_entity.pdbx_description
1 polymer ?
#
loop_
_entity_poly.entity_id
_entity_poly.type
_entity_poly.pdbx_seq_one_letter_code
_entity_poly.pdbx_strand_id
1 'polypeptide(L)'
;MTGRQAPRALIPALLQRIEGAQCADWTLRDWHSATFSGARLNMLIALEGDDAAARLSALANALPDIEFNLPGMFVADIMAHAVEPSKDSARLPIEALVLDDIA
;
A
#
# COMPACT_ATOMS: atom_id res chain seq x y z
N MET A 1 17.59 -10.19 -11.33
CA MET A 1 16.57 -9.48 -10.86
C MET A 1 16.84 -8.92 -9.52
N THR A 2 16.30 -7.95 -9.21
CA THR A 2 16.67 -7.33 -8.05
C THR A 2 15.56 -7.24 -7.09
N GLY A 3 15.82 -7.44 -5.87
CA GLY A 3 14.85 -7.29 -4.85
C GLY A 3 14.39 -5.87 -4.63
N ARG A 4 15.08 -4.92 -5.22
CA ARG A 4 14.78 -3.52 -4.99
C ARG A 4 13.40 -3.12 -5.47
N GLN A 5 12.94 -3.72 -6.58
CA GLN A 5 11.62 -3.42 -7.12
C GLN A 5 10.53 -4.32 -6.54
N ALA A 6 10.92 -5.40 -5.89
CA ALA A 6 9.96 -6.39 -5.42
C ALA A 6 8.93 -5.84 -4.42
N PRO A 7 9.29 -4.94 -3.48
CA PRO A 7 8.30 -4.41 -2.55
C PRO A 7 7.14 -3.69 -3.23
N ARG A 8 7.35 -3.20 -4.46
CA ARG A 8 6.31 -2.54 -5.22
C ARG A 8 5.15 -3.47 -5.55
N ALA A 9 5.36 -4.79 -5.44
CA ALA A 9 4.29 -5.76 -5.68
C ALA A 9 3.13 -5.58 -4.70
N LEU A 10 3.32 -4.87 -3.61
CA LEU A 10 2.21 -4.56 -2.72
C LEU A 10 1.15 -3.71 -3.41
N ILE A 11 1.53 -2.88 -4.38
CA ILE A 11 0.57 -2.00 -5.05
C ILE A 11 -0.52 -2.79 -5.76
N PRO A 12 -0.21 -3.70 -6.70
CA PRO A 12 -1.28 -4.47 -7.33
C PRO A 12 -2.02 -5.37 -6.36
N ALA A 13 -1.34 -5.90 -5.34
CA ALA A 13 -2.02 -6.72 -4.34
C ALA A 13 -3.06 -5.91 -3.57
N LEU A 14 -2.72 -4.66 -3.25
CA LEU A 14 -3.65 -3.77 -2.58
C LEU A 14 -4.82 -3.39 -3.48
N LEU A 15 -4.53 -3.09 -4.75
CA LEU A 15 -5.56 -2.67 -5.69
C LEU A 15 -6.59 -3.75 -5.97
N GLN A 16 -6.24 -5.02 -5.76
CA GLN A 16 -7.22 -6.10 -5.89
C GLN A 16 -8.29 -6.05 -4.81
N ARG A 17 -8.04 -5.30 -3.75
CA ARG A 17 -8.98 -5.20 -2.63
C ARG A 17 -9.99 -4.09 -2.82
N ILE A 18 -9.83 -3.26 -3.85
CA ILE A 18 -10.74 -2.16 -4.06
C ILE A 18 -10.91 -1.92 -5.57
N GLU A 19 -12.02 -2.39 -6.07
CA GLU A 19 -12.30 -2.36 -7.50
C GLU A 19 -12.36 -0.93 -8.02
N GLY A 20 -11.73 -0.69 -9.15
CA GLY A 20 -11.75 0.61 -9.80
C GLY A 20 -10.70 1.59 -9.31
N ALA A 21 -9.98 1.25 -8.24
CA ALA A 21 -8.98 2.15 -7.70
C ALA A 21 -7.69 2.10 -8.52
N GLN A 22 -6.94 3.18 -8.44
CA GLN A 22 -5.65 3.29 -9.12
C GLN A 22 -4.63 3.83 -8.14
N CYS A 23 -3.35 3.51 -8.40
CA CYS A 23 -2.27 4.12 -7.67
C CYS A 23 -1.84 5.37 -8.42
N ALA A 24 -2.17 6.55 -7.89
CA ALA A 24 -1.90 7.81 -8.55
C ALA A 24 -0.44 8.20 -8.44
N ASP A 25 0.24 7.75 -7.40
CA ASP A 25 1.64 8.09 -7.18
C ASP A 25 2.22 7.11 -6.17
N TRP A 26 3.53 6.90 -6.24
CA TRP A 26 4.19 6.06 -5.26
C TRP A 26 5.68 6.39 -5.22
N THR A 27 6.29 6.16 -4.06
CA THR A 27 7.73 6.26 -3.89
C THR A 27 8.22 5.05 -3.13
N LEU A 28 9.43 4.64 -3.43
CA LEU A 28 10.05 3.48 -2.81
C LEU A 28 11.43 3.89 -2.32
N ARG A 29 11.73 3.57 -1.08
CA ARG A 29 12.99 3.94 -0.46
C ARG A 29 13.58 2.73 0.24
N ASP A 30 14.85 2.44 -0.01
CA ASP A 30 15.53 1.33 0.67
C ASP A 30 15.49 1.55 2.17
N TRP A 31 15.34 0.46 2.89
CA TRP A 31 15.31 0.48 4.35
C TRP A 31 16.12 -0.69 4.88
N HIS A 32 16.93 -0.43 5.87
CA HIS A 32 17.81 -1.46 6.45
C HIS A 32 17.88 -1.30 7.96
N SER A 33 17.97 -2.42 8.63
CA SER A 33 18.34 -2.47 10.04
C SER A 33 19.45 -3.48 10.19
N ALA A 34 19.85 -3.74 11.42
CA ALA A 34 20.89 -4.74 11.68
C ALA A 34 20.45 -6.13 11.22
N THR A 35 19.17 -6.40 11.23
CA THR A 35 18.63 -7.74 11.01
C THR A 35 17.88 -7.88 9.69
N PHE A 36 17.23 -6.82 9.24
CA PHE A 36 16.34 -6.89 8.09
C PHE A 36 16.69 -5.88 7.02
N SER A 37 16.38 -6.24 5.79
CA SER A 37 16.43 -5.34 4.65
C SER A 37 15.06 -5.29 4.00
N GLY A 38 14.74 -4.17 3.38
CA GLY A 38 13.49 -4.03 2.69
C GLY A 38 13.33 -2.64 2.14
N ALA A 39 12.11 -2.16 2.13
CA ALA A 39 11.82 -0.85 1.60
C ALA A 39 10.61 -0.23 2.29
N ARG A 40 10.63 1.09 2.33
CA ARG A 40 9.47 1.86 2.76
C ARG A 40 8.77 2.32 1.49
N LEU A 41 7.50 1.96 1.38
CA LEU A 41 6.69 2.26 0.22
C LEU A 41 5.60 3.24 0.62
N ASN A 42 5.55 4.36 -0.09
CA ASN A 42 4.46 5.32 0.07
C ASN A 42 3.65 5.29 -1.21
N MET A 43 2.33 5.25 -1.08
CA MET A 43 1.48 5.22 -2.25
C MET A 43 0.25 6.07 -2.02
N LEU A 44 -0.27 6.61 -3.11
CA LEU A 44 -1.49 7.41 -3.10
C LEU A 44 -2.53 6.69 -3.93
N ILE A 45 -3.54 6.16 -3.26
CA ILE A 45 -4.59 5.40 -3.93
C ILE A 45 -5.73 6.35 -4.26
N ALA A 46 -6.17 6.33 -5.51
CA ALA A 46 -7.22 7.22 -5.99
C ALA A 46 -8.41 6.41 -6.44
N LEU A 47 -9.60 6.93 -6.19
CA LEU A 47 -10.86 6.27 -6.56
C LEU A 47 -11.85 7.32 -6.99
N GLU A 48 -12.58 7.04 -8.09
CA GLU A 48 -13.60 7.92 -8.61
C GLU A 48 -14.96 7.45 -8.12
N GLY A 49 -15.91 8.38 -8.08
CA GLY A 49 -17.30 8.08 -7.74
C GLY A 49 -17.74 8.77 -6.47
N ASP A 50 -19.06 8.88 -6.29
CA ASP A 50 -19.63 9.55 -5.12
C ASP A 50 -19.39 8.74 -3.85
N ASP A 51 -19.18 7.43 -3.96
CA ASP A 51 -18.92 6.58 -2.80
C ASP A 51 -17.43 6.38 -2.55
N ALA A 52 -16.58 7.11 -3.27
CA ALA A 52 -15.12 6.88 -3.21
C ALA A 52 -14.58 7.06 -1.80
N ALA A 53 -14.97 8.14 -1.12
CA ALA A 53 -14.43 8.39 0.23
C ALA A 53 -14.84 7.29 1.20
N ALA A 54 -16.09 6.83 1.12
CA ALA A 54 -16.56 5.76 2.00
C ALA A 54 -15.84 4.45 1.72
N ARG A 55 -15.62 4.15 0.45
CA ARG A 55 -14.92 2.92 0.06
C ARG A 55 -13.46 2.94 0.49
N LEU A 56 -12.80 4.08 0.33
CA LEU A 56 -11.41 4.21 0.78
C LEU A 56 -11.31 4.16 2.30
N SER A 57 -12.29 4.72 3.00
CA SER A 57 -12.31 4.62 4.46
C SER A 57 -12.47 3.17 4.91
N ALA A 58 -13.30 2.40 4.22
CA ALA A 58 -13.46 0.99 4.55
C ALA A 58 -12.15 0.24 4.32
N LEU A 59 -11.45 0.55 3.23
CA LEU A 59 -10.15 -0.06 2.98
C LEU A 59 -9.15 0.31 4.08
N ALA A 60 -9.09 1.58 4.46
CA ALA A 60 -8.18 2.03 5.51
C ALA A 60 -8.43 1.27 6.81
N ASN A 61 -9.68 1.07 7.16
CA ASN A 61 -10.03 0.36 8.39
C ASN A 61 -9.68 -1.12 8.32
N ALA A 62 -9.69 -1.68 7.12
CA ALA A 62 -9.41 -3.10 6.95
C ALA A 62 -7.91 -3.41 6.86
N LEU A 63 -7.08 -2.42 6.52
CA LEU A 63 -5.66 -2.65 6.24
C LEU A 63 -4.93 -3.43 7.33
N PRO A 64 -5.11 -3.14 8.63
CA PRO A 64 -4.36 -3.88 9.66
C PRO A 64 -4.67 -5.37 9.67
N ASP A 65 -5.82 -5.77 9.13
CA ASP A 65 -6.25 -7.16 9.17
C ASP A 65 -6.04 -7.89 7.86
N ILE A 66 -5.55 -7.21 6.82
CA ILE A 66 -5.33 -7.84 5.53
C ILE A 66 -3.97 -8.53 5.51
N GLU A 67 -3.96 -9.78 5.11
CA GLU A 67 -2.71 -10.50 4.89
C GLU A 67 -2.36 -10.42 3.41
N PHE A 68 -1.23 -9.79 3.12
CA PHE A 68 -0.75 -9.69 1.75
C PHE A 68 0.25 -10.79 1.48
N ASN A 69 0.03 -11.53 0.41
CA ASN A 69 0.89 -12.63 0.04
C ASN A 69 1.89 -12.15 -1.01
N LEU A 70 3.07 -11.77 -0.54
CA LEU A 70 4.13 -11.26 -1.41
C LEU A 70 5.28 -12.26 -1.43
N PRO A 71 5.60 -12.84 -2.59
CA PRO A 71 6.67 -13.84 -2.66
C PRO A 71 8.00 -13.28 -2.16
N GLY A 72 8.59 -13.95 -1.18
CA GLY A 72 9.89 -13.60 -0.64
C GLY A 72 9.90 -12.37 0.25
N MET A 73 8.72 -11.87 0.63
CA MET A 73 8.63 -10.65 1.43
C MET A 73 7.42 -10.72 2.36
N PHE A 74 7.40 -9.79 3.31
CA PHE A 74 6.21 -9.63 4.14
C PHE A 74 6.03 -8.15 4.48
N VAL A 75 4.81 -7.78 4.78
CA VAL A 75 4.46 -6.41 5.20
C VAL A 75 4.65 -6.35 6.71
N ALA A 76 5.67 -5.63 7.14
CA ALA A 76 5.97 -5.50 8.56
C ALA A 76 5.09 -4.46 9.22
N ASP A 77 4.69 -3.45 8.46
CA ASP A 77 3.85 -2.38 8.98
C ASP A 77 3.12 -1.75 7.81
N ILE A 78 1.88 -1.35 8.02
CA ILE A 78 1.13 -0.64 7.00
C ILE A 78 0.18 0.33 7.72
N MET A 79 0.12 1.56 7.20
CA MET A 79 -0.66 2.60 7.83
C MET A 79 -1.31 3.46 6.76
N ALA A 80 -2.60 3.70 6.92
CA ALA A 80 -3.32 4.64 6.07
C ALA A 80 -3.45 5.97 6.79
N HIS A 81 -3.27 7.04 6.04
CA HIS A 81 -3.54 8.38 6.55
C HIS A 81 -5.00 8.72 6.31
N ALA A 82 -5.37 9.96 6.57
CA ALA A 82 -6.76 10.36 6.41
C ALA A 82 -7.17 10.36 4.93
N VAL A 83 -8.38 9.91 4.65
CA VAL A 83 -8.95 10.01 3.31
C VAL A 83 -9.06 11.47 2.93
N GLU A 84 -8.66 11.79 1.70
CA GLU A 84 -8.75 13.14 1.14
C GLU A 84 -9.90 13.17 0.15
N PRO A 85 -11.10 13.60 0.55
CA PRO A 85 -12.24 13.60 -0.36
C PRO A 85 -12.19 14.79 -1.32
N SER A 86 -12.78 14.58 -2.48
CA SER A 86 -12.98 15.61 -3.45
C SER A 86 -14.43 15.51 -3.94
N LYS A 87 -14.80 16.28 -4.95
CA LYS A 87 -16.21 16.34 -5.33
C LYS A 87 -16.76 14.98 -5.73
N ASP A 88 -16.10 14.31 -6.69
CA ASP A 88 -16.57 13.03 -7.20
C ASP A 88 -15.47 11.99 -7.14
N SER A 89 -14.55 12.13 -6.19
CA SER A 89 -13.41 11.22 -6.06
C SER A 89 -12.85 11.32 -4.67
N ALA A 90 -11.86 10.48 -4.38
CA ALA A 90 -11.15 10.54 -3.12
C ALA A 90 -9.78 9.92 -3.29
N ARG A 91 -8.88 10.23 -2.37
CA ARG A 91 -7.53 9.68 -2.34
C ARG A 91 -7.21 9.20 -0.94
N LEU A 92 -6.36 8.21 -0.88
CA LEU A 92 -5.91 7.64 0.39
C LEU A 92 -4.41 7.46 0.35
N PRO A 93 -3.66 8.26 1.13
CA PRO A 93 -2.22 8.02 1.27
C PRO A 93 -1.98 6.82 2.19
N ILE A 94 -1.09 5.94 1.79
CA ILE A 94 -0.74 4.74 2.55
C ILE A 94 0.77 4.63 2.62
N GLU A 95 1.28 4.27 3.80
CA GLU A 95 2.69 3.95 4.01
C GLU A 95 2.81 2.51 4.41
N ALA A 96 3.80 1.83 3.87
CA ALA A 96 4.06 0.45 4.25
C ALA A 96 5.56 0.21 4.40
N LEU A 97 5.91 -0.67 5.32
CA LEU A 97 7.26 -1.19 5.43
C LEU A 97 7.22 -2.63 5.00
N VAL A 98 7.90 -2.92 3.90
CA VAL A 98 7.94 -4.27 3.32
C VAL A 98 9.36 -4.79 3.49
N LEU A 99 9.48 -5.94 4.14
CA LEU A 99 10.78 -6.51 4.47
C LEU A 99 10.99 -7.80 3.70
N ASP A 100 12.26 -8.07 3.40
CA ASP A 100 12.63 -9.34 2.77
C ASP A 100 12.46 -10.47 3.77
N ASP A 101 11.85 -11.53 3.33
CA ASP A 101 11.70 -12.75 4.12
C ASP A 101 12.80 -13.70 3.69
N ILE A 102 13.92 -13.59 4.37
CA ILE A 102 15.09 -14.38 4.02
C ILE A 102 15.30 -15.47 5.01
N ALA A 103 14.38 -16.23 5.18
CA ALA A 103 14.52 -17.33 6.12
C ALA A 103 15.54 -18.34 5.66
#